data_8787d995d722f4811214a18060dc45f8
#
_entry.id   8787d995d722f4811214a18060dc45f8
#
_cell.length_a   1.000
_cell.length_b   1.000
_cell.length_c   1.000
_cell.angle_alpha   90.00
_cell.angle_beta   90.00
_cell.angle_gamma   90.00
#
_symmetry.space_group_name_H-M   'P 1'
#
loop_
_entity.id
_entity.type
_entity.pdbx_description
1 polymer ?
#
loop_
_entity_poly.entity_id
_entity_poly.type
_entity_poly.pdbx_seq_one_letter_code
_entity_poly.pdbx_strand_id
1 'polypeptide(L)'
;MIPSNWHLVSDSSELHHQVEDFLHSWQKELPFEFKSSGSTGRPQTYRFDKNQLLISAQASVKALRLNQNTRALVCLPLTSVGGLMQLARATVAGYELWIDLPSSRPLQHFDLSINFISLVPTQLSESLKFDCPRLKNIAQILIGGAPLETELIHACLDQKIQLIQSYGMTETLSHVALRTINSPALQPFEALEGILFELYHHCLVIRYPDLQQEPIQTNDIVHLLDPTHFEWLGRADFAIITGGVKVLPELVEQKIQAYLHQPFFICGVPDEKWGQVVGLVIEGTPTELDIQWEKMELPTAEKPKKYLFISEFTRTHTLKIQRQATLASIRHEDWRSL
;
A
#
# COMPACT_ATOMS: atom_id res chain seq x y z
N MET A 1 -25.57 -8.00 17.55
CA MET A 1 -24.80 -8.62 18.67
C MET A 1 -23.44 -9.05 18.11
N ILE A 2 -22.35 -8.65 18.77
CA ILE A 2 -20.98 -9.00 18.37
C ILE A 2 -20.78 -10.52 18.57
N PRO A 3 -20.19 -11.23 17.59
CA PRO A 3 -19.91 -12.66 17.71
C PRO A 3 -19.01 -12.96 18.93
N SER A 4 -19.20 -14.11 19.58
CA SER A 4 -18.45 -14.47 20.79
C SER A 4 -16.95 -14.68 20.60
N ASN A 5 -16.52 -14.90 19.34
CA ASN A 5 -15.11 -15.01 18.94
C ASN A 5 -14.51 -13.68 18.42
N TRP A 6 -15.21 -12.56 18.63
CA TRP A 6 -14.71 -11.21 18.33
C TRP A 6 -14.54 -10.43 19.64
N HIS A 7 -13.36 -9.85 19.83
CA HIS A 7 -12.95 -9.20 21.06
C HIS A 7 -12.53 -7.76 20.77
N LEU A 8 -13.18 -6.79 21.40
CA LEU A 8 -12.75 -5.40 21.36
C LEU A 8 -11.62 -5.22 22.39
N VAL A 9 -10.45 -4.76 21.92
CA VAL A 9 -9.26 -4.56 22.77
C VAL A 9 -9.37 -3.22 23.51
N SER A 10 -9.71 -2.17 22.78
CA SER A 10 -9.92 -0.84 23.35
C SER A 10 -11.37 -0.65 23.77
N ASP A 11 -11.58 -0.07 24.96
CA ASP A 11 -12.91 0.38 25.43
C ASP A 11 -13.28 1.71 24.78
N SER A 12 -13.63 1.65 23.49
CA SER A 12 -14.02 2.80 22.67
C SER A 12 -15.44 2.65 22.16
N SER A 13 -16.31 3.59 22.53
CA SER A 13 -17.68 3.63 22.02
C SER A 13 -17.75 3.77 20.51
N GLU A 14 -16.81 4.49 19.89
CA GLU A 14 -16.73 4.64 18.45
C GLU A 14 -16.39 3.31 17.76
N LEU A 15 -15.38 2.57 18.27
CA LEU A 15 -15.02 1.27 17.74
C LEU A 15 -16.18 0.27 17.86
N HIS A 16 -16.87 0.29 19.00
CA HIS A 16 -18.04 -0.54 19.25
C HIS A 16 -19.15 -0.26 18.21
N HIS A 17 -19.46 1.01 17.98
CA HIS A 17 -20.44 1.43 16.98
C HIS A 17 -20.04 1.00 15.57
N GLN A 18 -18.78 1.19 15.16
CA GLN A 18 -18.31 0.78 13.83
C GLN A 18 -18.45 -0.74 13.59
N VAL A 19 -18.20 -1.56 14.62
CA VAL A 19 -18.37 -3.01 14.55
C VAL A 19 -19.86 -3.38 14.47
N GLU A 20 -20.71 -2.73 15.26
CA GLU A 20 -22.17 -2.94 15.23
C GLU A 20 -22.78 -2.50 13.90
N ASP A 21 -22.34 -1.38 13.33
CA ASP A 21 -22.76 -0.89 12.02
C ASP A 21 -22.40 -1.87 10.90
N PHE A 22 -21.18 -2.43 10.94
CA PHE A 22 -20.80 -3.50 10.02
C PHE A 22 -21.74 -4.70 10.15
N LEU A 23 -21.97 -5.23 11.36
CA LEU A 23 -22.81 -6.38 11.60
C LEU A 23 -24.27 -6.12 11.20
N HIS A 24 -24.77 -4.93 11.48
CA HIS A 24 -26.12 -4.52 11.08
C HIS A 24 -26.24 -4.49 9.55
N SER A 25 -25.32 -3.83 8.85
CA SER A 25 -25.29 -3.75 7.39
C SER A 25 -25.15 -5.13 6.77
N TRP A 26 -24.30 -6.00 7.33
CA TRP A 26 -24.12 -7.37 6.89
C TRP A 26 -25.40 -8.22 7.03
N GLN A 27 -26.11 -8.07 8.16
CA GLN A 27 -27.37 -8.81 8.41
C GLN A 27 -28.53 -8.30 7.57
N LYS A 28 -28.61 -6.99 7.37
CA LYS A 28 -29.70 -6.32 6.64
C LYS A 28 -29.43 -6.17 5.14
N GLU A 29 -28.28 -6.64 4.67
CA GLU A 29 -27.83 -6.53 3.27
C GLU A 29 -27.79 -5.10 2.76
N LEU A 30 -27.45 -4.15 3.67
CA LEU A 30 -27.26 -2.76 3.30
C LEU A 30 -25.93 -2.57 2.56
N PRO A 31 -25.85 -1.59 1.65
CA PRO A 31 -24.61 -1.33 0.94
C PRO A 31 -23.53 -0.77 1.88
N PHE A 32 -22.28 -1.09 1.56
CA PHE A 32 -21.08 -0.57 2.22
C PHE A 32 -20.47 0.54 1.36
N GLU A 33 -20.14 1.66 1.97
CA GLU A 33 -19.58 2.82 1.28
C GLU A 33 -18.14 3.06 1.70
N PHE A 34 -17.27 3.27 0.71
CA PHE A 34 -15.86 3.61 0.92
C PHE A 34 -15.50 4.86 0.13
N LYS A 35 -14.67 5.70 0.72
CA LYS A 35 -14.10 6.86 0.04
C LYS A 35 -12.66 6.56 -0.37
N SER A 36 -12.35 6.70 -1.65
CA SER A 36 -10.95 6.68 -2.07
C SER A 36 -10.24 7.95 -1.60
N SER A 37 -8.96 7.82 -1.25
CA SER A 37 -8.13 8.98 -0.88
C SER A 37 -7.80 9.90 -2.05
N GLY A 38 -8.23 9.54 -3.28
CA GLY A 38 -8.07 10.30 -4.52
C GLY A 38 -6.60 10.68 -4.79
N SER A 39 -5.85 9.88 -5.52
CA SER A 39 -4.53 10.29 -6.03
C SER A 39 -4.62 11.52 -6.95
N THR A 40 -5.81 11.80 -7.48
CA THR A 40 -6.14 12.92 -8.39
C THR A 40 -6.86 14.10 -7.71
N GLY A 41 -6.97 14.10 -6.38
CA GLY A 41 -7.40 15.28 -5.60
C GLY A 41 -8.88 15.34 -5.17
N ARG A 42 -9.79 14.57 -5.75
CA ARG A 42 -11.19 14.51 -5.28
C ARG A 42 -11.53 13.11 -4.80
N PRO A 43 -11.93 12.94 -3.52
CA PRO A 43 -12.41 11.66 -3.01
C PRO A 43 -13.61 11.18 -3.82
N GLN A 44 -13.58 9.92 -4.27
CA GLN A 44 -14.72 9.25 -4.89
C GLN A 44 -15.32 8.27 -3.88
N THR A 45 -16.66 8.15 -3.88
CA THR A 45 -17.36 7.18 -3.05
C THR A 45 -17.71 5.96 -3.88
N TYR A 46 -17.29 4.80 -3.40
CA TYR A 46 -17.60 3.48 -3.96
C TYR A 46 -18.60 2.79 -3.06
N ARG A 47 -19.58 2.14 -3.70
CA ARG A 47 -20.61 1.37 -3.01
C ARG A 47 -20.52 -0.08 -3.43
N PHE A 48 -20.54 -0.96 -2.47
CA PHE A 48 -20.53 -2.39 -2.67
C PHE A 48 -21.65 -3.05 -1.87
N ASP A 49 -22.27 -4.05 -2.45
CA ASP A 49 -23.26 -4.86 -1.76
C ASP A 49 -22.58 -6.00 -0.97
N LYS A 50 -23.37 -6.68 -0.16
CA LYS A 50 -22.89 -7.80 0.66
C LYS A 50 -22.29 -8.94 -0.19
N ASN A 51 -22.87 -9.22 -1.37
CA ASN A 51 -22.39 -10.30 -2.23
C ASN A 51 -20.98 -10.00 -2.76
N GLN A 52 -20.73 -8.75 -3.14
CA GLN A 52 -19.39 -8.31 -3.55
C GLN A 52 -18.38 -8.43 -2.40
N LEU A 53 -18.77 -8.08 -1.15
CA LEU A 53 -17.90 -8.28 0.02
C LEU A 53 -17.62 -9.76 0.26
N LEU A 54 -18.64 -10.63 0.10
CA LEU A 54 -18.49 -12.08 0.23
C LEU A 54 -17.49 -12.63 -0.79
N ILE A 55 -17.64 -12.29 -2.06
CA ILE A 55 -16.76 -12.72 -3.15
C ILE A 55 -15.31 -12.34 -2.84
N SER A 56 -15.06 -11.07 -2.54
CA SER A 56 -13.71 -10.57 -2.22
C SER A 56 -13.12 -11.20 -0.94
N ALA A 57 -13.95 -11.38 0.10
CA ALA A 57 -13.54 -12.04 1.34
C ALA A 57 -13.20 -13.51 1.14
N GLN A 58 -14.01 -14.25 0.38
CA GLN A 58 -13.77 -15.67 0.06
C GLN A 58 -12.47 -15.86 -0.74
N ALA A 59 -12.25 -15.04 -1.78
CA ALA A 59 -11.01 -15.06 -2.54
C ALA A 59 -9.78 -14.82 -1.64
N SER A 60 -9.86 -13.83 -0.75
CA SER A 60 -8.81 -13.53 0.23
C SER A 60 -8.59 -14.66 1.23
N VAL A 61 -9.66 -15.22 1.80
CA VAL A 61 -9.62 -16.34 2.76
C VAL A 61 -8.94 -17.55 2.13
N LYS A 62 -9.28 -17.87 0.89
CA LYS A 62 -8.68 -18.98 0.14
C LYS A 62 -7.18 -18.75 -0.12
N ALA A 63 -6.81 -17.58 -0.65
CA ALA A 63 -5.43 -17.26 -1.01
C ALA A 63 -4.50 -17.20 0.22
N LEU A 64 -4.99 -16.63 1.33
CA LEU A 64 -4.26 -16.53 2.59
C LEU A 64 -4.43 -17.77 3.49
N ARG A 65 -5.20 -18.78 3.06
CA ARG A 65 -5.49 -20.02 3.80
C ARG A 65 -6.02 -19.76 5.22
N LEU A 66 -6.82 -18.70 5.38
CA LEU A 66 -7.43 -18.38 6.67
C LEU A 66 -8.54 -19.40 6.99
N ASN A 67 -8.64 -19.80 8.24
CA ASN A 67 -9.59 -20.80 8.70
C ASN A 67 -9.92 -20.59 10.19
N GLN A 68 -10.72 -21.46 10.78
CA GLN A 68 -11.17 -21.38 12.17
C GLN A 68 -10.03 -21.34 13.21
N ASN A 69 -8.81 -21.80 12.84
CA ASN A 69 -7.64 -21.73 13.72
C ASN A 69 -6.87 -20.41 13.58
N THR A 70 -7.32 -19.52 12.68
CA THR A 70 -6.73 -18.19 12.54
C THR A 70 -7.09 -17.35 13.75
N ARG A 71 -6.09 -16.62 14.28
CA ARG A 71 -6.25 -15.61 15.32
C ARG A 71 -5.66 -14.31 14.81
N ALA A 72 -6.53 -13.34 14.56
CA ALA A 72 -6.15 -12.13 13.86
C ALA A 72 -6.33 -10.87 14.71
N LEU A 73 -5.48 -9.87 14.48
CA LEU A 73 -5.64 -8.52 15.01
C LEU A 73 -6.00 -7.56 13.87
N VAL A 74 -7.10 -6.84 14.04
CA VAL A 74 -7.47 -5.67 13.23
C VAL A 74 -6.99 -4.41 13.93
N CYS A 75 -6.09 -3.69 13.29
CA CYS A 75 -5.50 -2.44 13.77
C CYS A 75 -5.49 -1.36 12.66
N LEU A 76 -6.35 -1.52 11.67
CA LEU A 76 -6.60 -0.56 10.60
C LEU A 76 -7.97 0.10 10.78
N PRO A 77 -8.16 1.34 10.30
CA PRO A 77 -9.46 2.02 10.41
C PRO A 77 -10.59 1.20 9.77
N LEU A 78 -11.65 0.90 10.51
CA LEU A 78 -12.82 0.17 9.99
C LEU A 78 -13.60 0.97 8.95
N THR A 79 -13.38 2.28 8.85
CA THR A 79 -13.89 3.14 7.78
C THR A 79 -13.15 2.99 6.45
N SER A 80 -12.02 2.26 6.45
CA SER A 80 -11.25 1.93 5.25
C SER A 80 -11.58 0.51 4.76
N VAL A 81 -11.38 0.28 3.46
CA VAL A 81 -11.51 -1.06 2.87
C VAL A 81 -10.60 -2.06 3.60
N GLY A 82 -9.35 -1.68 3.88
CA GLY A 82 -8.36 -2.55 4.52
C GLY A 82 -8.78 -3.02 5.92
N GLY A 83 -9.43 -2.17 6.71
CA GLY A 83 -9.94 -2.51 8.04
C GLY A 83 -11.24 -3.31 7.95
N LEU A 84 -12.25 -2.81 7.22
CA LEU A 84 -13.57 -3.44 7.15
C LEU A 84 -13.52 -4.85 6.53
N MET A 85 -12.72 -5.06 5.51
CA MET A 85 -12.59 -6.38 4.88
C MET A 85 -11.95 -7.43 5.79
N GLN A 86 -11.30 -7.06 6.90
CA GLN A 86 -10.88 -8.02 7.91
C GLN A 86 -12.08 -8.57 8.69
N LEU A 87 -13.09 -7.73 8.98
CA LEU A 87 -14.36 -8.19 9.57
C LEU A 87 -15.09 -9.15 8.63
N ALA A 88 -15.15 -8.79 7.33
CA ALA A 88 -15.77 -9.64 6.32
C ALA A 88 -15.08 -11.01 6.21
N ARG A 89 -13.74 -11.05 6.19
CA ARG A 89 -12.96 -12.30 6.18
C ARG A 89 -13.19 -13.12 7.44
N ALA A 90 -13.23 -12.49 8.62
CA ALA A 90 -13.52 -13.19 9.88
C ALA A 90 -14.94 -13.76 9.89
N THR A 91 -15.91 -13.04 9.35
CA THR A 91 -17.29 -13.54 9.21
C THR A 91 -17.36 -14.76 8.30
N VAL A 92 -16.64 -14.76 7.18
CA VAL A 92 -16.62 -15.85 6.19
C VAL A 92 -15.88 -17.08 6.72
N ALA A 93 -14.71 -16.90 7.33
CA ALA A 93 -13.85 -18.00 7.76
C ALA A 93 -14.11 -18.47 9.22
N GLY A 94 -14.88 -17.71 10.00
CA GLY A 94 -15.27 -18.07 11.37
C GLY A 94 -14.14 -18.04 12.38
N TYR A 95 -13.07 -17.25 12.15
CA TYR A 95 -11.89 -17.21 13.01
C TYR A 95 -12.00 -16.21 14.16
N GLU A 96 -11.10 -16.34 15.11
CA GLU A 96 -10.99 -15.47 16.28
C GLU A 96 -10.39 -14.12 15.91
N LEU A 97 -11.06 -13.03 16.28
CA LEU A 97 -10.70 -11.67 15.87
C LEU A 97 -10.58 -10.74 17.06
N TRP A 98 -9.42 -10.12 17.24
CA TRP A 98 -9.22 -8.97 18.10
C TRP A 98 -9.30 -7.69 17.25
N ILE A 99 -10.01 -6.70 17.75
CA ILE A 99 -10.26 -5.44 17.05
C ILE A 99 -9.80 -4.31 17.95
N ASP A 100 -8.87 -3.52 17.48
CA ASP A 100 -8.30 -2.39 18.22
C ASP A 100 -8.35 -1.10 17.40
N LEU A 101 -8.19 0.02 18.09
CA LEU A 101 -8.06 1.32 17.44
C LEU A 101 -6.79 1.37 16.58
N PRO A 102 -6.84 2.08 15.44
CA PRO A 102 -5.66 2.29 14.62
C PRO A 102 -4.53 2.96 15.41
N SER A 103 -3.34 2.38 15.35
CA SER A 103 -2.13 2.87 16.00
C SER A 103 -0.92 2.67 15.10
N SER A 104 0.09 3.52 15.20
CA SER A 104 1.38 3.29 14.55
C SER A 104 2.13 2.07 15.12
N ARG A 105 1.83 1.71 16.37
CA ARG A 105 2.44 0.56 17.09
C ARG A 105 1.37 -0.41 17.59
N PRO A 106 0.69 -1.14 16.70
CA PRO A 106 -0.46 -1.98 17.07
C PRO A 106 -0.10 -3.15 18.01
N LEU A 107 1.17 -3.53 18.08
CA LEU A 107 1.64 -4.63 18.93
C LEU A 107 2.14 -4.17 20.30
N GLN A 108 2.19 -2.85 20.59
CA GLN A 108 2.80 -2.30 21.80
C GLN A 108 2.22 -2.89 23.09
N HIS A 109 0.90 -3.00 23.18
CA HIS A 109 0.17 -3.47 24.36
C HIS A 109 -0.59 -4.77 24.11
N PHE A 110 -0.26 -5.46 23.01
CA PHE A 110 -0.98 -6.66 22.62
C PHE A 110 -0.16 -7.91 22.99
N ASP A 111 -0.56 -8.56 24.09
CA ASP A 111 0.16 -9.72 24.65
C ASP A 111 -0.48 -11.07 24.26
N LEU A 112 -1.55 -11.05 23.46
CA LEU A 112 -2.22 -12.26 23.02
C LEU A 112 -1.51 -12.87 21.81
N SER A 113 -1.57 -14.19 21.70
CA SER A 113 -0.97 -14.92 20.59
C SER A 113 -1.87 -14.84 19.36
N ILE A 114 -1.47 -14.05 18.36
CA ILE A 114 -2.07 -14.01 17.04
C ILE A 114 -1.17 -14.69 16.00
N ASN A 115 -1.77 -15.19 14.92
CA ASN A 115 -1.01 -15.81 13.83
C ASN A 115 -1.25 -15.12 12.48
N PHE A 116 -2.13 -14.12 12.43
CA PHE A 116 -2.39 -13.29 11.26
C PHE A 116 -2.56 -11.81 11.63
N ILE A 117 -1.96 -10.92 10.87
CA ILE A 117 -2.14 -9.47 10.98
C ILE A 117 -2.05 -8.80 9.61
N SER A 118 -2.84 -7.73 9.41
CA SER A 118 -2.70 -6.85 8.24
C SER A 118 -2.19 -5.48 8.70
N LEU A 119 -1.10 -5.02 8.10
CA LEU A 119 -0.43 -3.76 8.44
C LEU A 119 -0.23 -2.89 7.20
N VAL A 120 -0.07 -1.59 7.43
CA VAL A 120 0.54 -0.68 6.45
C VAL A 120 2.05 -0.59 6.68
N PRO A 121 2.85 -0.15 5.68
CA PRO A 121 4.32 -0.11 5.82
C PRO A 121 4.83 0.65 7.04
N THR A 122 4.18 1.74 7.43
CA THR A 122 4.55 2.52 8.63
C THR A 122 4.34 1.73 9.92
N GLN A 123 3.24 0.98 10.05
CA GLN A 123 2.99 0.10 11.19
C GLN A 123 4.00 -1.05 11.24
N LEU A 124 4.37 -1.60 10.08
CA LEU A 124 5.40 -2.62 9.98
C LEU A 124 6.76 -2.09 10.47
N SER A 125 7.16 -0.91 9.99
CA SER A 125 8.42 -0.25 10.38
C SER A 125 8.49 -0.01 11.88
N GLU A 126 7.44 0.55 12.49
CA GLU A 126 7.40 0.81 13.93
C GLU A 126 7.36 -0.50 14.74
N SER A 127 6.61 -1.50 14.27
CA SER A 127 6.57 -2.81 14.92
C SER A 127 7.91 -3.54 14.83
N LEU A 128 8.61 -3.43 13.71
CA LEU A 128 9.96 -4.00 13.55
C LEU A 128 10.96 -3.34 14.51
N LYS A 129 10.88 -2.04 14.66
CA LYS A 129 11.79 -1.25 15.51
C LYS A 129 11.57 -1.49 17.00
N PHE A 130 10.33 -1.56 17.45
CA PHE A 130 9.99 -1.57 18.87
C PHE A 130 9.38 -2.87 19.40
N ASP A 131 8.76 -3.66 18.54
CA ASP A 131 7.98 -4.85 18.91
C ASP A 131 8.40 -6.11 18.12
N CYS A 132 9.64 -6.12 17.61
CA CYS A 132 10.19 -7.18 16.75
C CYS A 132 9.98 -8.62 17.31
N PRO A 133 10.15 -8.91 18.61
CA PRO A 133 9.88 -10.25 19.14
C PRO A 133 8.42 -10.70 18.97
N ARG A 134 7.45 -9.78 19.12
CA ARG A 134 6.04 -10.08 18.90
C ARG A 134 5.76 -10.28 17.41
N LEU A 135 6.30 -9.40 16.56
CA LEU A 135 6.16 -9.49 15.12
C LEU A 135 6.67 -10.81 14.54
N LYS A 136 7.81 -11.31 15.04
CA LYS A 136 8.40 -12.61 14.65
C LYS A 136 7.51 -13.82 14.97
N ASN A 137 6.65 -13.72 15.96
CA ASN A 137 5.76 -14.80 16.37
C ASN A 137 4.49 -14.88 15.53
N ILE A 138 4.26 -13.92 14.62
CA ILE A 138 3.10 -13.89 13.75
C ILE A 138 3.41 -14.66 12.47
N ALA A 139 2.64 -15.72 12.22
CA ALA A 139 2.89 -16.64 11.10
C ALA A 139 2.65 -15.99 9.73
N GLN A 140 1.68 -15.07 9.64
CA GLN A 140 1.36 -14.38 8.39
C GLN A 140 1.16 -12.89 8.63
N ILE A 141 1.93 -12.08 7.92
CA ILE A 141 1.87 -10.62 7.96
C ILE A 141 1.53 -10.12 6.57
N LEU A 142 0.32 -9.61 6.40
CA LEU A 142 -0.17 -9.04 5.16
C LEU A 142 0.12 -7.55 5.13
N ILE A 143 0.83 -7.07 4.12
CA ILE A 143 1.15 -5.65 3.95
C ILE A 143 0.41 -5.08 2.75
N GLY A 144 -0.25 -3.94 2.97
CA GLY A 144 -0.98 -3.24 1.91
C GLY A 144 -1.02 -1.72 2.10
N GLY A 145 -1.73 -1.05 1.19
CA GLY A 145 -2.02 0.38 1.27
C GLY A 145 -0.94 1.30 0.70
N ALA A 146 0.32 0.87 0.62
CA ALA A 146 1.41 1.62 0.00
C ALA A 146 2.53 0.68 -0.47
N PRO A 147 3.43 1.13 -1.37
CA PRO A 147 4.63 0.39 -1.70
C PRO A 147 5.51 0.14 -0.47
N LEU A 148 6.21 -0.99 -0.46
CA LEU A 148 7.23 -1.30 0.55
C LEU A 148 8.58 -0.79 0.09
N GLU A 149 9.26 -0.09 0.96
CA GLU A 149 10.64 0.34 0.76
C GLU A 149 11.60 -0.85 0.84
N THR A 150 12.61 -0.86 -0.04
CA THR A 150 13.61 -1.94 -0.12
C THR A 150 14.33 -2.17 1.21
N GLU A 151 14.67 -1.10 1.91
CA GLU A 151 15.32 -1.16 3.24
C GLU A 151 14.45 -1.86 4.29
N LEU A 152 13.13 -1.56 4.29
CA LEU A 152 12.20 -2.23 5.20
C LEU A 152 12.06 -3.72 4.87
N ILE A 153 12.07 -4.07 3.58
CA ILE A 153 12.10 -5.47 3.14
C ILE A 153 13.34 -6.17 3.67
N HIS A 154 14.54 -5.59 3.44
CA HIS A 154 15.81 -6.17 3.91
C HIS A 154 15.82 -6.30 5.44
N ALA A 155 15.40 -5.26 6.16
CA ALA A 155 15.33 -5.29 7.63
C ALA A 155 14.40 -6.39 8.16
N CYS A 156 13.29 -6.68 7.49
CA CYS A 156 12.41 -7.80 7.83
C CYS A 156 13.08 -9.15 7.54
N LEU A 157 13.72 -9.29 6.39
CA LEU A 157 14.41 -10.52 5.98
C LEU A 157 15.58 -10.86 6.91
N ASP A 158 16.36 -9.87 7.35
CA ASP A 158 17.45 -10.02 8.32
C ASP A 158 16.93 -10.55 9.66
N GLN A 159 15.70 -10.18 10.01
CA GLN A 159 15.01 -10.70 11.19
C GLN A 159 14.27 -12.03 10.93
N LYS A 160 14.40 -12.62 9.71
CA LYS A 160 13.68 -13.83 9.27
C LYS A 160 12.16 -13.70 9.29
N ILE A 161 11.65 -12.48 9.08
CA ILE A 161 10.23 -12.19 8.95
C ILE A 161 9.87 -12.26 7.48
N GLN A 162 8.94 -13.15 7.15
CA GLN A 162 8.36 -13.23 5.81
C GLN A 162 7.10 -12.37 5.73
N LEU A 163 6.92 -11.70 4.61
CA LEU A 163 5.77 -10.83 4.38
C LEU A 163 4.96 -11.33 3.20
N ILE A 164 3.67 -11.04 3.23
CA ILE A 164 2.80 -11.15 2.06
C ILE A 164 2.41 -9.73 1.68
N GLN A 165 2.80 -9.28 0.49
CA GLN A 165 2.40 -7.97 -0.01
C GLN A 165 1.16 -8.11 -0.88
N SER A 166 0.18 -7.25 -0.65
CA SER A 166 -1.06 -7.18 -1.42
C SER A 166 -1.03 -6.04 -2.43
N TYR A 167 -1.65 -6.28 -3.58
CA TYR A 167 -1.98 -5.26 -4.56
C TYR A 167 -3.50 -5.17 -4.72
N GLY A 168 -4.03 -3.95 -4.61
CA GLY A 168 -5.46 -3.67 -4.72
C GLY A 168 -5.76 -2.21 -4.41
N MET A 169 -7.01 -1.83 -4.61
CA MET A 169 -7.49 -0.47 -4.46
C MET A 169 -8.94 -0.46 -3.96
N THR A 170 -9.51 0.72 -3.70
CA THR A 170 -10.91 0.84 -3.27
C THR A 170 -11.85 0.29 -4.34
N GLU A 171 -11.54 0.53 -5.61
CA GLU A 171 -12.27 0.10 -6.79
C GLU A 171 -12.40 -1.43 -6.89
N THR A 172 -11.41 -2.14 -6.40
CA THR A 172 -11.39 -3.61 -6.35
C THR A 172 -11.92 -4.19 -5.03
N LEU A 173 -12.43 -3.34 -4.15
CA LEU A 173 -12.93 -3.65 -2.79
C LEU A 173 -11.87 -4.25 -1.86
N SER A 174 -10.78 -4.77 -2.35
CA SER A 174 -9.65 -5.27 -1.58
C SER A 174 -8.50 -5.57 -2.52
N HIS A 175 -7.59 -6.43 -2.06
CA HIS A 175 -6.52 -6.90 -2.90
C HIS A 175 -7.02 -7.90 -3.95
N VAL A 176 -6.43 -7.81 -5.12
CA VAL A 176 -6.68 -8.67 -6.29
C VAL A 176 -5.47 -9.52 -6.64
N ALA A 177 -4.31 -9.18 -6.09
CA ALA A 177 -3.09 -9.96 -6.22
C ALA A 177 -2.26 -9.94 -4.94
N LEU A 178 -1.45 -10.97 -4.77
CA LEU A 178 -0.52 -11.14 -3.65
C LEU A 178 0.86 -11.50 -4.18
N ARG A 179 1.90 -11.15 -3.42
CA ARG A 179 3.23 -11.74 -3.59
C ARG A 179 3.86 -12.02 -2.23
N THR A 180 4.62 -13.12 -2.15
CA THR A 180 5.39 -13.44 -0.96
C THR A 180 6.75 -12.76 -1.03
N ILE A 181 7.18 -12.15 0.06
CA ILE A 181 8.50 -11.55 0.21
C ILE A 181 9.28 -12.40 1.21
N ASN A 182 10.15 -13.26 0.68
CA ASN A 182 11.02 -14.15 1.44
C ASN A 182 12.48 -14.08 0.95
N SER A 183 12.77 -13.20 -0.01
CA SER A 183 14.10 -12.90 -0.54
C SER A 183 14.16 -11.45 -1.01
N PRO A 184 15.37 -10.86 -1.20
CA PRO A 184 15.52 -9.51 -1.73
C PRO A 184 14.98 -9.37 -3.17
N ALA A 185 15.05 -10.44 -3.97
CA ALA A 185 14.46 -10.48 -5.31
C ALA A 185 12.94 -10.66 -5.18
N LEU A 186 12.21 -9.60 -5.50
CA LEU A 186 10.75 -9.62 -5.41
C LEU A 186 10.15 -10.54 -6.46
N GLN A 187 9.23 -11.39 -6.02
CA GLN A 187 8.41 -12.18 -6.93
C GLN A 187 7.35 -11.29 -7.61
N PRO A 188 6.87 -11.66 -8.80
CA PRO A 188 5.70 -11.01 -9.40
C PRO A 188 4.48 -11.09 -8.47
N PHE A 189 3.54 -10.17 -8.65
CA PHE A 189 2.22 -10.30 -8.06
C PHE A 189 1.44 -11.39 -8.79
N GLU A 190 0.83 -12.29 -8.04
CA GLU A 190 -0.03 -13.36 -8.52
C GLU A 190 -1.50 -13.01 -8.24
N ALA A 191 -2.36 -13.14 -9.26
CA ALA A 191 -3.80 -12.89 -9.17
C ALA A 191 -4.46 -13.82 -8.16
N LEU A 192 -5.47 -13.32 -7.46
CA LEU A 192 -6.40 -14.19 -6.76
C LEU A 192 -7.26 -14.95 -7.78
N GLU A 193 -7.84 -16.08 -7.35
CA GLU A 193 -8.69 -16.91 -8.20
C GLU A 193 -9.84 -16.10 -8.84
N GLY A 194 -10.09 -16.34 -10.12
CA GLY A 194 -11.13 -15.65 -10.89
C GLY A 194 -10.75 -14.27 -11.40
N ILE A 195 -9.53 -13.80 -11.13
CA ILE A 195 -9.04 -12.49 -11.56
C ILE A 195 -8.05 -12.65 -12.69
N LEU A 196 -8.19 -11.83 -13.73
CA LEU A 196 -7.29 -11.79 -14.86
C LEU A 196 -6.78 -10.37 -15.11
N PHE A 197 -5.58 -10.27 -15.62
CA PHE A 197 -4.89 -9.04 -15.94
C PHE A 197 -4.69 -8.90 -17.44
N GLU A 198 -4.87 -7.67 -17.91
CA GLU A 198 -4.61 -7.26 -19.29
C GLU A 198 -3.85 -5.93 -19.27
N LEU A 199 -3.36 -5.49 -20.43
CA LEU A 199 -2.73 -4.19 -20.61
C LEU A 199 -3.56 -3.29 -21.51
N TYR A 200 -3.70 -2.04 -21.11
CA TYR A 200 -4.18 -0.96 -21.95
C TYR A 200 -3.22 0.24 -21.83
N HIS A 201 -2.56 0.63 -22.92
CA HIS A 201 -1.52 1.67 -22.94
C HIS A 201 -0.43 1.48 -21.88
N HIS A 202 0.04 0.26 -21.70
CA HIS A 202 0.99 -0.18 -20.67
C HIS A 202 0.49 -0.10 -19.23
N CYS A 203 -0.74 0.29 -19.01
CA CYS A 203 -1.37 0.28 -17.69
C CYS A 203 -2.14 -1.02 -17.46
N LEU A 204 -2.15 -1.46 -16.21
CA LEU A 204 -2.85 -2.66 -15.79
C LEU A 204 -4.37 -2.47 -15.92
N VAL A 205 -5.02 -3.44 -16.52
CA VAL A 205 -6.48 -3.60 -16.54
C VAL A 205 -6.82 -4.85 -15.75
N ILE A 206 -7.73 -4.73 -14.79
CA ILE A 206 -8.15 -5.81 -13.91
C ILE A 206 -9.54 -6.28 -14.34
N ARG A 207 -9.65 -7.56 -14.66
CA ARG A 207 -10.92 -8.24 -14.90
C ARG A 207 -11.27 -9.09 -13.70
N TYR A 208 -12.37 -8.75 -13.04
CA TYR A 208 -12.89 -9.49 -11.91
C TYR A 208 -14.41 -9.71 -12.11
N PRO A 209 -14.82 -10.65 -13.01
CA PRO A 209 -16.21 -10.80 -13.43
C PRO A 209 -17.17 -11.10 -12.28
N ASP A 210 -16.71 -11.85 -11.26
CA ASP A 210 -17.52 -12.18 -10.09
C ASP A 210 -17.82 -10.96 -9.22
N LEU A 211 -16.92 -9.95 -9.21
CA LEU A 211 -17.10 -8.73 -8.45
C LEU A 211 -17.88 -7.67 -9.24
N GLN A 212 -17.51 -7.48 -10.51
CA GLN A 212 -18.15 -6.50 -11.41
C GLN A 212 -17.90 -6.85 -12.88
N GLN A 213 -18.87 -6.52 -13.74
CA GLN A 213 -18.82 -6.89 -15.18
C GLN A 213 -17.77 -6.07 -15.94
N GLU A 214 -17.66 -4.76 -15.65
CA GLU A 214 -16.76 -3.87 -16.35
C GLU A 214 -15.33 -4.00 -15.83
N PRO A 215 -14.32 -4.06 -16.72
CA PRO A 215 -12.92 -4.08 -16.30
C PRO A 215 -12.52 -2.79 -15.58
N ILE A 216 -11.67 -2.91 -14.60
CA ILE A 216 -11.10 -1.76 -13.89
C ILE A 216 -9.80 -1.37 -14.59
N GLN A 217 -9.80 -0.21 -15.23
CA GLN A 217 -8.59 0.37 -15.79
C GLN A 217 -7.84 1.15 -14.72
N THR A 218 -6.57 0.84 -14.51
CA THR A 218 -5.71 1.52 -13.55
C THR A 218 -4.77 2.50 -14.25
N ASN A 219 -4.05 3.31 -13.44
CA ASN A 219 -2.91 4.10 -13.89
C ASN A 219 -1.57 3.43 -13.50
N ASP A 220 -1.60 2.17 -13.10
CA ASP A 220 -0.40 1.44 -12.71
C ASP A 220 0.28 0.83 -13.94
N ILE A 221 1.52 1.25 -14.21
CA ILE A 221 2.36 0.70 -15.27
C ILE A 221 2.96 -0.60 -14.74
N VAL A 222 2.81 -1.66 -15.52
CA VAL A 222 3.28 -3.00 -15.14
C VAL A 222 4.00 -3.70 -16.30
N HIS A 223 4.84 -4.65 -15.95
CA HIS A 223 5.30 -5.69 -16.86
C HIS A 223 4.40 -6.92 -16.66
N LEU A 224 3.50 -7.17 -17.61
CA LEU A 224 2.61 -8.32 -17.57
C LEU A 224 3.35 -9.54 -18.07
N LEU A 225 3.52 -10.56 -17.23
CA LEU A 225 4.20 -11.81 -17.56
C LEU A 225 3.24 -12.79 -18.23
N ASP A 226 2.03 -12.90 -17.70
CA ASP A 226 0.91 -13.68 -18.20
C ASP A 226 -0.41 -13.09 -17.65
N PRO A 227 -1.60 -13.62 -18.02
CA PRO A 227 -2.87 -13.07 -17.54
C PRO A 227 -3.09 -13.10 -16.02
N THR A 228 -2.21 -13.75 -15.25
CA THR A 228 -2.32 -13.91 -13.80
C THR A 228 -1.12 -13.35 -13.04
N HIS A 229 -0.04 -12.96 -13.73
CA HIS A 229 1.18 -12.48 -13.08
C HIS A 229 1.68 -11.16 -13.67
N PHE A 230 2.04 -10.22 -12.82
CA PHE A 230 2.68 -8.97 -13.23
C PHE A 230 3.73 -8.46 -12.25
N GLU A 231 4.66 -7.68 -12.77
CA GLU A 231 5.59 -6.86 -12.00
C GLU A 231 5.14 -5.40 -12.04
N TRP A 232 4.99 -4.78 -10.88
CA TRP A 232 4.61 -3.38 -10.78
C TRP A 232 5.83 -2.49 -11.00
N LEU A 233 5.74 -1.51 -11.90
CA LEU A 233 6.86 -0.63 -12.29
C LEU A 233 6.69 0.81 -11.81
N GLY A 234 5.45 1.27 -11.62
CA GLY A 234 5.16 2.64 -11.20
C GLY A 234 3.82 3.14 -11.70
N ARG A 235 3.60 4.45 -11.62
CA ARG A 235 2.33 5.06 -12.01
C ARG A 235 2.47 5.97 -13.23
N ALA A 236 1.50 5.89 -14.14
CA ALA A 236 1.47 6.70 -15.35
C ALA A 236 1.32 8.20 -15.05
N ASP A 237 0.59 8.55 -14.00
CA ASP A 237 0.38 9.94 -13.54
C ASP A 237 1.66 10.61 -13.03
N PHE A 238 2.66 9.83 -12.63
CA PHE A 238 3.95 10.35 -12.16
C PHE A 238 5.07 10.25 -13.20
N ALA A 239 4.81 9.60 -14.34
CA ALA A 239 5.81 9.43 -15.39
C ALA A 239 6.37 10.79 -15.86
N ILE A 240 7.69 10.87 -15.96
CA ILE A 240 8.43 12.07 -16.38
C ILE A 240 8.83 11.88 -17.84
N ILE A 241 8.54 12.89 -18.67
CA ILE A 241 8.97 12.88 -20.08
C ILE A 241 10.15 13.86 -20.21
N THR A 242 11.35 13.31 -20.27
CA THR A 242 12.59 14.10 -20.41
C THR A 242 13.23 13.86 -21.76
N GLY A 243 13.23 14.90 -22.65
CA GLY A 243 13.81 14.78 -23.99
C GLY A 243 13.23 13.64 -24.83
N GLY A 244 11.94 13.32 -24.64
CA GLY A 244 11.25 12.22 -25.34
C GLY A 244 11.44 10.86 -24.67
N VAL A 245 12.24 10.75 -23.62
CA VAL A 245 12.42 9.51 -22.83
C VAL A 245 11.43 9.50 -21.68
N LYS A 246 10.68 8.39 -21.54
CA LYS A 246 9.77 8.16 -20.41
C LYS A 246 10.55 7.58 -19.23
N VAL A 247 10.57 8.29 -18.11
CA VAL A 247 11.19 7.89 -16.85
C VAL A 247 10.09 7.60 -15.83
N LEU A 248 10.19 6.46 -15.13
CA LEU A 248 9.29 6.09 -14.05
C LEU A 248 9.95 6.45 -12.72
N PRO A 249 9.42 7.42 -11.97
CA PRO A 249 10.00 7.88 -10.70
C PRO A 249 10.26 6.75 -9.73
N GLU A 250 9.34 5.82 -9.61
CA GLU A 250 9.39 4.72 -8.64
C GLU A 250 10.59 3.79 -8.89
N LEU A 251 10.97 3.56 -10.14
CA LEU A 251 12.16 2.77 -10.49
C LEU A 251 13.45 3.53 -10.16
N VAL A 252 13.46 4.84 -10.34
CA VAL A 252 14.59 5.71 -9.96
C VAL A 252 14.74 5.74 -8.44
N GLU A 253 13.63 5.90 -7.73
CA GLU A 253 13.59 5.90 -6.25
C GLU A 253 14.15 4.61 -5.67
N GLN A 254 13.79 3.45 -6.20
CA GLN A 254 14.33 2.16 -5.76
C GLN A 254 15.86 2.09 -5.85
N LYS A 255 16.44 2.68 -6.91
CA LYS A 255 17.89 2.71 -7.09
C LYS A 255 18.58 3.71 -6.15
N ILE A 256 17.95 4.87 -5.90
CA ILE A 256 18.49 5.93 -5.03
C ILE A 256 18.40 5.55 -3.56
N GLN A 257 17.41 4.78 -3.15
CA GLN A 257 17.10 4.48 -1.76
C GLN A 257 18.26 3.85 -0.99
N ALA A 258 19.10 3.03 -1.65
CA ALA A 258 20.30 2.46 -1.04
C ALA A 258 21.36 3.50 -0.65
N TYR A 259 21.24 4.74 -1.13
CA TYR A 259 22.23 5.81 -0.96
C TYR A 259 21.68 7.05 -0.23
N LEU A 260 20.35 7.14 -0.06
CA LEU A 260 19.69 8.29 0.56
C LEU A 260 18.69 7.79 1.61
N HIS A 261 18.98 8.02 2.89
CA HIS A 261 18.18 7.52 4.01
C HIS A 261 17.04 8.46 4.45
N GLN A 262 17.11 9.75 4.07
CA GLN A 262 16.01 10.67 4.32
C GLN A 262 14.81 10.30 3.45
N PRO A 263 13.56 10.53 3.91
CA PRO A 263 12.41 10.40 3.04
C PRO A 263 12.55 11.30 1.81
N PHE A 264 12.31 10.75 0.63
CA PHE A 264 12.43 11.48 -0.62
C PHE A 264 11.44 10.95 -1.66
N PHE A 265 11.25 11.69 -2.73
CA PHE A 265 10.60 11.21 -3.94
C PHE A 265 11.16 11.90 -5.18
N ILE A 266 10.97 11.25 -6.32
CA ILE A 266 11.34 11.76 -7.65
C ILE A 266 10.11 12.37 -8.32
N CYS A 267 10.30 13.49 -9.02
CA CYS A 267 9.25 14.14 -9.80
C CYS A 267 9.79 14.81 -11.06
N GLY A 268 8.90 15.19 -11.99
CA GLY A 268 9.24 15.99 -13.15
C GLY A 268 9.33 17.47 -12.78
N VAL A 269 10.41 18.12 -13.15
CA VAL A 269 10.59 19.57 -13.02
C VAL A 269 10.59 20.19 -14.41
N PRO A 270 9.79 21.22 -14.68
CA PRO A 270 9.79 21.90 -15.99
C PRO A 270 11.18 22.37 -16.41
N ASP A 271 11.52 22.18 -17.68
CA ASP A 271 12.80 22.56 -18.27
C ASP A 271 12.59 22.98 -19.73
N GLU A 272 13.19 24.13 -20.12
CA GLU A 272 13.00 24.71 -21.46
C GLU A 272 13.56 23.82 -22.58
N LYS A 273 14.64 23.10 -22.32
CA LYS A 273 15.34 22.27 -23.32
C LYS A 273 14.73 20.87 -23.43
N TRP A 274 14.37 20.27 -22.30
CA TRP A 274 14.01 18.87 -22.20
C TRP A 274 12.50 18.64 -21.97
N GLY A 275 11.70 19.72 -21.88
CA GLY A 275 10.31 19.69 -21.44
C GLY A 275 10.21 19.46 -19.93
N GLN A 276 10.76 18.36 -19.46
CA GLN A 276 10.94 18.08 -18.04
C GLN A 276 12.35 17.51 -17.78
N VAL A 277 12.86 17.70 -16.58
CA VAL A 277 14.04 17.00 -16.05
C VAL A 277 13.66 16.28 -14.76
N VAL A 278 14.42 15.26 -14.43
CA VAL A 278 14.25 14.51 -13.18
C VAL A 278 14.67 15.39 -12.01
N GLY A 279 13.77 15.57 -11.05
CA GLY A 279 13.99 16.31 -9.81
C GLY A 279 13.90 15.38 -8.60
N LEU A 280 14.75 15.62 -7.60
CA LEU A 280 14.80 14.91 -6.32
C LEU A 280 14.29 15.84 -5.22
N VAL A 281 13.22 15.44 -4.54
CA VAL A 281 12.64 16.16 -3.39
C VAL A 281 12.97 15.40 -2.12
N ILE A 282 13.60 16.03 -1.14
CA ILE A 282 14.08 15.41 0.09
C ILE A 282 13.39 16.06 1.28
N GLU A 283 12.92 15.25 2.22
CA GLU A 283 12.37 15.75 3.47
C GLU A 283 13.48 16.01 4.49
N GLY A 284 13.47 17.18 5.10
CA GLY A 284 14.41 17.56 6.14
C GLY A 284 15.03 18.93 5.95
N THR A 285 16.06 19.21 6.74
CA THR A 285 16.85 20.44 6.64
C THR A 285 17.88 20.33 5.53
N PRO A 286 18.14 21.42 4.79
CA PRO A 286 19.19 21.43 3.76
C PRO A 286 20.55 21.01 4.33
N THR A 287 21.08 19.94 3.79
CA THR A 287 22.42 19.45 4.07
C THR A 287 23.20 19.35 2.77
N GLU A 288 24.52 19.22 2.84
CA GLU A 288 25.33 18.89 1.67
C GLU A 288 24.93 17.49 1.19
N LEU A 289 24.54 17.37 -0.09
CA LEU A 289 24.20 16.10 -0.69
C LEU A 289 25.48 15.40 -1.13
N ASP A 290 25.95 14.45 -0.33
CA ASP A 290 27.06 13.57 -0.73
C ASP A 290 26.50 12.27 -1.38
N ILE A 291 25.79 12.43 -2.49
CA ILE A 291 25.27 11.31 -3.27
C ILE A 291 26.24 10.96 -4.39
N GLN A 292 26.81 9.77 -4.32
CA GLN A 292 27.75 9.26 -5.33
C GLN A 292 27.01 8.71 -6.55
N TRP A 293 26.51 9.60 -7.39
CA TRP A 293 25.68 9.29 -8.57
C TRP A 293 26.34 8.29 -9.54
N GLU A 294 27.67 8.25 -9.58
CA GLU A 294 28.45 7.35 -10.43
C GLU A 294 28.29 5.87 -10.03
N LYS A 295 28.00 5.63 -8.75
CA LYS A 295 27.81 4.27 -8.22
C LYS A 295 26.44 3.68 -8.48
N MET A 296 25.47 4.49 -8.94
CA MET A 296 24.06 4.07 -9.02
C MET A 296 23.65 3.47 -10.36
N GLU A 297 24.55 3.30 -11.32
CA GLU A 297 24.23 2.77 -12.66
C GLU A 297 22.92 3.33 -13.26
N LEU A 298 22.62 4.61 -13.00
CA LEU A 298 21.45 5.29 -13.54
C LEU A 298 21.72 5.73 -14.97
N PRO A 299 20.84 5.40 -15.94
CA PRO A 299 20.86 6.01 -17.26
C PRO A 299 20.85 7.55 -17.16
N THR A 300 21.48 8.22 -18.11
CA THR A 300 21.59 9.69 -18.08
C THR A 300 20.24 10.41 -17.96
N ALA A 301 19.18 9.85 -18.58
CA ALA A 301 17.83 10.39 -18.52
C ALA A 301 17.17 10.21 -17.15
N GLU A 302 17.57 9.21 -16.37
CA GLU A 302 17.05 8.91 -15.04
C GLU A 302 17.77 9.68 -13.92
N LYS A 303 18.99 10.22 -14.19
CA LYS A 303 19.76 10.97 -13.19
C LYS A 303 19.04 12.26 -12.84
N PRO A 304 18.77 12.53 -11.54
CA PRO A 304 18.28 13.82 -11.11
C PRO A 304 19.20 14.95 -11.58
N LYS A 305 18.62 16.02 -12.11
CA LYS A 305 19.34 17.23 -12.52
C LYS A 305 19.07 18.41 -11.59
N LYS A 306 18.00 18.29 -10.82
CA LYS A 306 17.58 19.30 -9.84
C LYS A 306 17.21 18.63 -8.54
N TYR A 307 17.40 19.34 -7.42
CA TYR A 307 16.98 18.89 -6.11
C TYR A 307 16.49 20.03 -5.24
N LEU A 308 15.71 19.69 -4.22
CA LEU A 308 15.34 20.63 -3.18
C LEU A 308 15.05 19.89 -1.86
N PHE A 309 15.12 20.63 -0.75
CA PHE A 309 14.71 20.17 0.56
C PHE A 309 13.39 20.82 0.98
N ILE A 310 12.53 20.03 1.57
CA ILE A 310 11.28 20.47 2.20
C ILE A 310 11.31 20.03 3.65
N SER A 311 10.91 20.89 4.56
CA SER A 311 10.92 20.60 6.01
C SER A 311 10.07 19.36 6.35
N GLU A 312 8.90 19.22 5.71
CA GLU A 312 7.96 18.14 5.95
C GLU A 312 7.10 17.89 4.70
N PHE A 313 6.90 16.60 4.34
CA PHE A 313 6.01 16.21 3.28
C PHE A 313 4.54 16.23 3.71
N THR A 314 3.67 16.63 2.80
CA THR A 314 2.22 16.45 2.99
C THR A 314 1.89 14.96 2.92
N ARG A 315 1.19 14.44 3.95
CA ARG A 315 0.80 13.03 4.04
C ARG A 315 -0.69 12.86 4.25
N THR A 316 -1.20 11.70 3.84
CA THR A 316 -2.55 11.26 4.21
C THR A 316 -2.61 10.87 5.68
N HIS A 317 -3.82 10.66 6.23
CA HIS A 317 -4.01 10.10 7.57
C HIS A 317 -3.40 8.69 7.75
N THR A 318 -3.13 7.99 6.64
CA THR A 318 -2.39 6.72 6.61
C THR A 318 -0.89 6.90 6.37
N LEU A 319 -0.37 8.11 6.53
CA LEU A 319 1.04 8.54 6.39
C LEU A 319 1.62 8.38 4.97
N LYS A 320 0.81 8.14 3.95
CA LYS A 320 1.24 8.09 2.55
C LYS A 320 1.58 9.51 2.06
N ILE A 321 2.75 9.66 1.42
CA ILE A 321 3.18 10.93 0.83
C ILE A 321 2.23 11.34 -0.29
N GLN A 322 1.70 12.56 -0.19
CA GLN A 322 0.88 13.20 -1.22
C GLN A 322 1.79 14.09 -2.10
N ARG A 323 2.43 13.48 -3.10
CA ARG A 323 3.43 14.16 -3.95
C ARG A 323 2.91 15.46 -4.55
N GLN A 324 1.71 15.44 -5.16
CA GLN A 324 1.13 16.65 -5.78
C GLN A 324 0.85 17.75 -4.76
N ALA A 325 0.32 17.42 -3.58
CA ALA A 325 0.07 18.39 -2.53
C ALA A 325 1.38 18.96 -1.98
N THR A 326 2.40 18.13 -1.82
CA THR A 326 3.74 18.57 -1.43
C THR A 326 4.35 19.52 -2.47
N LEU A 327 4.24 19.19 -3.76
CA LEU A 327 4.78 20.02 -4.86
C LEU A 327 4.01 21.33 -5.06
N ALA A 328 2.73 21.40 -4.68
CA ALA A 328 1.92 22.61 -4.85
C ALA A 328 2.44 23.85 -4.10
N SER A 329 3.24 23.65 -3.05
CA SER A 329 3.87 24.72 -2.27
C SER A 329 5.24 25.16 -2.78
N ILE A 330 5.80 24.49 -3.80
CA ILE A 330 7.17 24.70 -4.29
C ILE A 330 7.17 25.71 -5.43
N ARG A 331 8.11 26.66 -5.37
CA ARG A 331 8.34 27.61 -6.45
C ARG A 331 9.47 27.13 -7.34
N HIS A 332 9.49 27.59 -8.60
CA HIS A 332 10.55 27.23 -9.55
C HIS A 332 11.95 27.65 -9.08
N GLU A 333 12.05 28.74 -8.36
CA GLU A 333 13.30 29.31 -7.78
C GLU A 333 13.87 28.52 -6.60
N ASP A 334 13.07 27.62 -5.99
CA ASP A 334 13.52 26.80 -4.86
C ASP A 334 14.42 25.62 -5.30
N TRP A 335 14.40 25.29 -6.59
CA TRP A 335 15.17 24.19 -7.15
C TRP A 335 16.65 24.55 -7.33
N ARG A 336 17.52 23.68 -6.83
CA ARG A 336 18.97 23.75 -7.01
C ARG A 336 19.42 22.79 -8.10
N SER A 337 20.47 23.13 -8.85
CA SER A 337 21.12 22.22 -9.80
C SER A 337 22.00 21.23 -9.07
N LEU A 338 22.00 19.98 -9.56
CA LEU A 338 22.93 18.92 -9.14
C LEU A 338 24.20 18.97 -9.99
#